data_a8eb06ec9efcba512f5c230235a84778
#
_entry.id   a8eb06ec9efcba512f5c230235a84778
#
_cell.length_a   1.000
_cell.length_b   1.000
_cell.length_c   1.000
_cell.angle_alpha   90.00
_cell.angle_beta   90.00
_cell.angle_gamma   90.00
#
_symmetry.space_group_name_H-M   'P 1'
#
loop_
_entity.id
_entity.type
_entity.pdbx_description
1 polymer ?
#
loop_
_entity_poly.entity_id
_entity_poly.type
_entity_poly.pdbx_seq_one_letter_code
_entity_poly.pdbx_strand_id
1 'polypeptide(L)'
;MKLSKYIVIAFITLAITSCGNKAESETVEAATVVANGLANSTFKVWGNCDMCKETIEGSLKVEGVSKADWSTETKMISVAYDTTKITLDQIQKNIAVVGYDNEKYKGDDVTYSELPECCQYDRR
;
A
#
# COMPACT_ATOMS: atom_id res chain seq x y z
N MET A 1 -53.73 53.11 -15.53
CA MET A 1 -52.41 53.64 -15.67
C MET A 1 -51.45 52.63 -14.99
N LYS A 2 -51.09 51.68 -15.65
CA LYS A 2 -49.92 51.38 -16.43
C LYS A 2 -48.61 51.45 -15.59
N LEU A 3 -48.33 50.41 -14.87
CA LEU A 3 -46.95 50.13 -14.39
C LEU A 3 -46.57 48.73 -14.84
N SER A 4 -45.77 48.78 -15.84
CA SER A 4 -45.06 47.61 -16.35
C SER A 4 -44.08 47.13 -15.29
N LYS A 5 -44.27 45.92 -14.80
CA LYS A 5 -43.35 45.28 -13.90
C LYS A 5 -42.41 44.41 -14.73
N TYR A 6 -41.24 44.92 -14.97
CA TYR A 6 -40.13 44.12 -15.52
C TYR A 6 -39.58 43.27 -14.40
N ILE A 7 -39.93 42.01 -14.43
CA ILE A 7 -39.27 41.00 -13.59
C ILE A 7 -37.97 40.65 -14.30
N VAL A 8 -36.89 41.21 -13.81
CA VAL A 8 -35.55 40.80 -14.21
C VAL A 8 -35.24 39.50 -13.46
N ILE A 9 -35.35 38.38 -14.17
CA ILE A 9 -34.90 37.09 -13.68
C ILE A 9 -33.40 37.06 -13.89
N ALA A 10 -32.67 37.31 -12.82
CA ALA A 10 -31.26 37.12 -12.81
C ALA A 10 -30.95 35.61 -12.80
N PHE A 11 -30.55 35.07 -13.92
CA PHE A 11 -29.96 33.74 -14.00
C PHE A 11 -28.60 33.79 -13.35
N ILE A 12 -28.53 33.29 -12.14
CA ILE A 12 -27.22 32.98 -11.51
C ILE A 12 -26.75 31.69 -12.13
N THR A 13 -25.88 31.79 -13.12
CA THR A 13 -25.12 30.67 -13.64
C THR A 13 -24.05 30.32 -12.61
N LEU A 14 -24.36 29.28 -11.85
CA LEU A 14 -23.34 28.67 -10.97
C LEU A 14 -22.31 27.95 -11.82
N ALA A 15 -21.23 28.62 -12.10
CA ALA A 15 -20.06 28.00 -12.71
C ALA A 15 -19.42 27.08 -11.65
N ILE A 16 -19.71 25.79 -11.74
CA ILE A 16 -18.94 24.76 -11.05
C ILE A 16 -17.60 24.67 -11.75
N THR A 17 -16.62 25.39 -11.21
CA THR A 17 -15.22 25.17 -11.53
C THR A 17 -14.85 23.80 -10.98
N SER A 18 -14.97 22.78 -11.82
CA SER A 18 -14.34 21.50 -11.59
C SER A 18 -12.83 21.74 -11.59
N CYS A 19 -12.25 21.87 -10.41
CA CYS A 19 -10.81 21.73 -10.26
C CYS A 19 -10.47 20.31 -10.65
N GLY A 20 -9.97 20.15 -11.87
CA GLY A 20 -9.32 18.94 -12.31
C GLY A 20 -8.13 18.69 -11.41
N ASN A 21 -8.27 17.76 -10.49
CA ASN A 21 -7.13 17.22 -9.77
C ASN A 21 -6.31 16.47 -10.81
N LYS A 22 -5.20 17.08 -11.19
CA LYS A 22 -4.17 16.43 -11.98
C LYS A 22 -3.65 15.30 -11.10
N ALA A 23 -4.09 14.08 -11.39
CA ALA A 23 -3.56 12.90 -10.77
C ALA A 23 -2.10 12.76 -11.23
N GLU A 24 -1.21 13.22 -10.39
CA GLU A 24 0.18 12.81 -10.41
C GLU A 24 0.18 11.32 -10.10
N SER A 25 0.79 10.55 -11.00
CA SER A 25 0.91 9.10 -10.88
C SER A 25 1.91 8.81 -9.75
N GLU A 26 1.45 8.92 -8.52
CA GLU A 26 2.07 8.21 -7.42
C GLU A 26 1.49 6.81 -7.39
N THR A 27 2.38 5.83 -7.39
CA THR A 27 2.07 4.41 -7.17
C THR A 27 1.32 4.32 -5.84
N VAL A 28 0.00 4.24 -5.92
CA VAL A 28 -0.85 4.23 -4.73
C VAL A 28 -0.72 2.83 -4.14
N GLU A 29 0.06 2.70 -3.06
CA GLU A 29 -0.13 1.60 -2.13
C GLU A 29 -1.62 1.60 -1.73
N ALA A 30 -2.36 0.65 -2.27
CA ALA A 30 -3.79 0.55 -1.99
C ALA A 30 -4.00 0.00 -0.58
N ALA A 31 -3.82 0.86 0.43
CA ALA A 31 -4.24 0.56 1.79
C ALA A 31 -5.73 0.89 1.92
N THR A 32 -6.56 -0.13 1.97
CA THR A 32 -7.99 0.03 2.27
C THR A 32 -8.17 -0.02 3.78
N VAL A 33 -8.36 1.14 4.41
CA VAL A 33 -8.71 1.22 5.84
C VAL A 33 -10.17 0.86 5.99
N VAL A 34 -10.46 -0.23 6.68
CA VAL A 34 -11.81 -0.60 7.11
C VAL A 34 -12.10 -0.04 8.50
N ALA A 35 -13.37 0.22 8.80
CA ALA A 35 -13.80 0.75 10.10
C ALA A 35 -13.20 -0.06 11.27
N ASN A 36 -12.85 0.62 12.37
CA ASN A 36 -12.27 0.07 13.61
C ASN A 36 -10.74 -0.14 13.61
N GLY A 37 -9.97 0.63 12.82
CA GLY A 37 -8.51 0.58 12.87
C GLY A 37 -7.88 -0.61 12.13
N LEU A 38 -8.68 -1.49 11.52
CA LEU A 38 -8.19 -2.57 10.69
C LEU A 38 -7.91 -2.06 9.26
N ALA A 39 -6.79 -2.43 8.71
CA ALA A 39 -6.41 -2.10 7.34
C ALA A 39 -5.95 -3.34 6.58
N ASN A 40 -6.14 -3.30 5.27
CA ASN A 40 -5.56 -4.26 4.34
C ASN A 40 -4.67 -3.51 3.35
N SER A 41 -3.51 -4.07 3.06
CA SER A 41 -2.59 -3.53 2.06
C SER A 41 -2.04 -4.65 1.21
N THR A 42 -1.76 -4.34 -0.04
CA THR A 42 -1.10 -5.25 -0.97
C THR A 42 0.05 -4.50 -1.64
N PHE A 43 1.24 -5.08 -1.61
CA PHE A 43 2.44 -4.48 -2.19
C PHE A 43 3.41 -5.57 -2.68
N LYS A 44 4.36 -5.16 -3.51
CA LYS A 44 5.34 -6.09 -4.07
C LYS A 44 6.47 -6.38 -3.09
N VAL A 45 6.86 -7.65 -3.00
CA VAL A 45 8.06 -8.12 -2.30
C VAL A 45 8.81 -9.06 -3.24
N TRP A 46 10.10 -8.81 -3.43
CA TRP A 46 10.95 -9.65 -4.27
C TRP A 46 11.35 -10.92 -3.53
N GLY A 47 11.28 -12.03 -4.20
CA GLY A 47 11.60 -13.36 -3.68
C GLY A 47 11.39 -14.41 -4.77
N ASN A 48 11.78 -15.66 -4.54
CA ASN A 48 11.74 -16.70 -5.56
C ASN A 48 10.77 -17.86 -5.24
N CYS A 49 10.85 -18.43 -4.06
CA CYS A 49 10.35 -19.78 -3.77
C CYS A 49 9.53 -19.84 -2.46
N ASP A 50 9.05 -21.01 -2.13
CA ASP A 50 8.25 -21.24 -0.91
C ASP A 50 9.04 -20.98 0.37
N MET A 51 10.36 -21.21 0.39
CA MET A 51 11.20 -20.85 1.53
C MET A 51 11.26 -19.34 1.74
N CYS A 52 11.25 -18.55 0.63
CA CYS A 52 11.12 -17.10 0.71
C CYS A 52 9.77 -16.72 1.33
N LYS A 53 8.70 -17.40 0.92
CA LYS A 53 7.35 -17.19 1.47
C LYS A 53 7.33 -17.38 2.98
N GLU A 54 7.89 -18.48 3.46
CA GLU A 54 7.96 -18.78 4.91
C GLU A 54 8.73 -17.69 5.68
N THR A 55 9.83 -17.21 5.13
CA THR A 55 10.66 -16.17 5.77
C THR A 55 9.96 -14.82 5.75
N ILE A 56 9.40 -14.42 4.61
CA ILE A 56 8.67 -13.15 4.46
C ILE A 56 7.47 -13.12 5.41
N GLU A 57 6.62 -14.13 5.37
CA GLU A 57 5.44 -14.21 6.24
C GLU A 57 5.83 -14.39 7.72
N GLY A 58 6.91 -15.10 7.98
CA GLY A 58 7.48 -15.28 9.32
C GLY A 58 7.90 -13.96 9.97
N SER A 59 8.46 -13.03 9.18
CA SER A 59 8.86 -11.69 9.65
C SER A 59 7.66 -10.82 10.09
N LEU A 60 6.47 -11.20 9.68
CA LEU A 60 5.23 -10.49 9.96
C LEU A 60 4.37 -11.17 11.05
N LYS A 61 4.87 -12.21 11.71
CA LYS A 61 4.25 -12.81 12.89
C LYS A 61 4.51 -11.95 14.12
N VAL A 62 4.03 -10.71 14.07
CA VAL A 62 4.20 -9.69 15.10
C VAL A 62 2.85 -9.15 15.56
N GLU A 63 2.81 -8.52 16.73
CA GLU A 63 1.60 -7.91 17.22
C GLU A 63 1.09 -6.83 16.26
N GLY A 64 -0.20 -6.87 15.98
CA GLY A 64 -0.86 -5.95 15.06
C GLY A 64 -1.02 -6.48 13.64
N VAL A 65 -0.33 -7.53 13.24
CA VAL A 65 -0.56 -8.22 11.96
C VAL A 65 -1.42 -9.45 12.18
N SER A 66 -2.59 -9.49 11.57
CA SER A 66 -3.53 -10.61 11.67
C SER A 66 -3.40 -11.60 10.52
N LYS A 67 -2.93 -11.15 9.37
CA LYS A 67 -2.72 -11.99 8.19
C LYS A 67 -1.58 -11.44 7.34
N ALA A 68 -0.75 -12.34 6.84
CA ALA A 68 0.23 -12.06 5.79
C ALA A 68 0.24 -13.26 4.83
N ASP A 69 0.11 -12.99 3.54
CA ASP A 69 0.07 -14.01 2.49
C ASP A 69 0.81 -13.50 1.26
N TRP A 70 1.98 -14.05 1.00
CA TRP A 70 2.83 -13.70 -0.14
C TRP A 70 2.70 -14.73 -1.26
N SER A 71 2.48 -14.25 -2.47
CA SER A 71 2.38 -15.10 -3.65
C SER A 71 3.73 -15.28 -4.35
N THR A 72 4.16 -16.51 -4.50
CA THR A 72 5.37 -16.88 -5.27
C THR A 72 5.24 -16.58 -6.76
N GLU A 73 4.02 -16.52 -7.30
CA GLU A 73 3.74 -16.24 -8.71
C GLU A 73 3.74 -14.76 -9.02
N THR A 74 2.96 -13.99 -8.27
CA THR A 74 2.76 -12.55 -8.52
C THR A 74 3.79 -11.69 -7.82
N LYS A 75 4.51 -12.24 -6.83
CA LYS A 75 5.42 -11.51 -5.94
C LYS A 75 4.72 -10.43 -5.11
N MET A 76 3.41 -10.53 -4.97
CA MET A 76 2.61 -9.62 -4.16
C MET A 76 2.35 -10.23 -2.79
N ILE A 77 2.42 -9.41 -1.76
CA ILE A 77 1.99 -9.77 -0.42
C ILE A 77 0.69 -9.05 -0.09
N SER A 78 -0.26 -9.78 0.50
CA SER A 78 -1.47 -9.21 1.09
C SER A 78 -1.35 -9.27 2.60
N VAL A 79 -1.50 -8.14 3.28
CA VAL A 79 -1.43 -8.05 4.73
C VAL A 79 -2.70 -7.44 5.29
N ALA A 80 -3.17 -8.00 6.41
CA ALA A 80 -4.23 -7.42 7.23
C ALA A 80 -3.64 -7.07 8.60
N TYR A 81 -3.83 -5.84 9.06
CA TYR A 81 -3.19 -5.33 10.26
C TYR A 81 -4.03 -4.29 11.00
N ASP A 82 -3.74 -4.10 12.26
CA ASP A 82 -4.34 -3.11 13.14
C ASP A 82 -3.48 -1.84 13.14
N THR A 83 -3.98 -0.76 12.57
CA THR A 83 -3.28 0.52 12.44
C THR A 83 -3.01 1.20 13.79
N THR A 84 -3.68 0.76 14.85
CA THR A 84 -3.42 1.27 16.21
C THR A 84 -2.20 0.60 16.85
N LYS A 85 -1.73 -0.52 16.31
CA LYS A 85 -0.62 -1.32 16.84
C LYS A 85 0.62 -1.30 15.96
N ILE A 86 0.44 -1.31 14.63
CA ILE A 86 1.54 -1.34 13.67
C ILE A 86 1.20 -0.52 12.43
N THR A 87 2.19 0.10 11.83
CA THR A 87 2.04 0.85 10.57
C THR A 87 2.49 0.02 9.38
N LEU A 88 1.99 0.33 8.18
CA LEU A 88 2.46 -0.29 6.95
C LEU A 88 3.98 -0.12 6.75
N ASP A 89 4.51 1.03 7.14
CA ASP A 89 5.95 1.32 7.10
C ASP A 89 6.76 0.32 7.96
N GLN A 90 6.30 0.02 9.15
CA GLN A 90 6.93 -0.97 10.02
C GLN A 90 6.84 -2.40 9.44
N ILE A 91 5.71 -2.75 8.83
CA ILE A 91 5.53 -4.02 8.14
C ILE A 91 6.55 -4.17 7.02
N GLN A 92 6.71 -3.16 6.18
CA GLN A 92 7.69 -3.16 5.08
C GLN A 92 9.13 -3.19 5.58
N LYS A 93 9.45 -2.51 6.68
CA LYS A 93 10.77 -2.59 7.33
C LYS A 93 11.06 -3.97 7.88
N ASN A 94 10.11 -4.64 8.51
CA ASN A 94 10.27 -5.99 9.04
C ASN A 94 10.66 -6.98 7.92
N ILE A 95 10.05 -6.85 6.74
CA ILE A 95 10.41 -7.64 5.57
C ILE A 95 11.83 -7.33 5.09
N ALA A 96 12.22 -6.05 5.06
CA ALA A 96 13.55 -5.65 4.63
C ALA A 96 14.66 -6.16 5.57
N VAL A 97 14.41 -6.17 6.87
CA VAL A 97 15.37 -6.66 7.88
C VAL A 97 15.71 -8.15 7.68
N VAL A 98 14.77 -8.94 7.18
CA VAL A 98 15.03 -10.37 6.86
C VAL A 98 15.58 -10.60 5.45
N GLY A 99 16.06 -9.55 4.78
CA GLY A 99 16.81 -9.62 3.52
C GLY A 99 15.96 -9.50 2.26
N TYR A 100 14.68 -9.16 2.34
CA TYR A 100 13.80 -9.09 1.17
C TYR A 100 13.47 -7.65 0.77
N ASP A 101 13.76 -7.31 -0.49
CA ASP A 101 13.37 -6.03 -1.09
C ASP A 101 11.85 -5.94 -1.20
N ASN A 102 11.31 -4.77 -0.93
CA ASN A 102 9.91 -4.44 -1.20
C ASN A 102 9.80 -3.08 -1.90
N GLU A 103 8.60 -2.64 -2.22
CA GLU A 103 8.39 -1.39 -2.96
C GLU A 103 9.05 -0.18 -2.31
N LYS A 104 9.09 -0.14 -0.99
CA LYS A 104 9.61 0.99 -0.23
C LYS A 104 11.07 0.81 0.22
N TYR A 105 11.42 -0.36 0.70
CA TYR A 105 12.71 -0.64 1.31
C TYR A 105 13.49 -1.69 0.53
N LYS A 106 14.79 -1.47 0.40
CA LYS A 106 15.74 -2.49 0.00
C LYS A 106 16.00 -3.40 1.20
N GLY A 107 16.05 -4.70 0.97
CA GLY A 107 16.41 -5.68 1.99
C GLY A 107 17.83 -5.47 2.50
N ASP A 108 18.06 -5.81 3.76
CA ASP A 108 19.38 -5.74 4.37
C ASP A 108 20.39 -6.56 3.58
N ASP A 109 21.53 -5.94 3.20
CA ASP A 109 22.52 -6.56 2.31
C ASP A 109 23.23 -7.74 2.96
N VAL A 110 23.50 -7.69 4.26
CA VAL A 110 24.15 -8.77 5.00
C VAL A 110 23.21 -9.95 5.11
N THR A 111 21.98 -9.68 5.57
CA THR A 111 20.94 -10.73 5.71
C THR A 111 20.62 -11.37 4.36
N TYR A 112 20.56 -10.59 3.29
CA TYR A 112 20.36 -11.11 1.94
C TYR A 112 21.48 -12.08 1.54
N SER A 113 22.74 -11.74 1.82
CA SER A 113 23.90 -12.60 1.47
C SER A 113 23.94 -13.93 2.24
N GLU A 114 23.24 -13.99 3.38
CA GLU A 114 23.11 -15.18 4.22
C GLU A 114 21.90 -16.05 3.86
N LEU A 115 21.02 -15.56 2.96
CA LEU A 115 19.90 -16.36 2.49
C LEU A 115 20.39 -17.61 1.73
N PRO A 116 19.67 -18.74 1.82
CA PRO A 116 19.93 -19.90 0.97
C PRO A 116 19.95 -19.52 -0.51
N GLU A 117 20.74 -20.20 -1.33
CA GLU A 117 20.90 -19.91 -2.75
C GLU A 117 19.54 -19.83 -3.50
N CYS A 118 18.57 -20.68 -3.15
CA CYS A 118 17.23 -20.63 -3.73
C CYS A 118 16.43 -19.38 -3.34
N CYS A 119 16.83 -18.67 -2.29
CA CYS A 119 16.23 -17.43 -1.81
C CYS A 119 16.98 -16.16 -2.26
N GLN A 120 18.15 -16.31 -2.91
CA GLN A 120 18.89 -15.20 -3.50
C GLN A 120 18.23 -14.81 -4.83
N TYR A 121 17.23 -13.94 -4.73
CA TYR A 121 16.45 -13.43 -5.84
C TYR A 121 17.17 -12.28 -6.56
N ASP A 122 16.75 -11.98 -7.79
CA ASP A 122 17.21 -10.78 -8.52
C ASP A 122 16.67 -9.52 -7.83
N ARG A 123 17.60 -8.76 -7.26
CA ARG A 123 17.28 -7.54 -6.50
C ARG A 123 16.85 -6.41 -7.43
N ARG A 124 16.06 -5.46 -6.89
CA ARG A 124 15.64 -4.25 -7.61
C ARG A 124 16.74 -3.20 -7.65
#